data_04393fe23417c6b744f17159faab77c3
#
_entry.id   04393fe23417c6b744f17159faab77c3
#
_cell.length_a   1.000
_cell.length_b   1.000
_cell.length_c   1.000
_cell.angle_alpha   90.00
_cell.angle_beta   90.00
_cell.angle_gamma   90.00
#
_symmetry.space_group_name_H-M   'P 1'
#
loop_
_entity.id
_entity.type
_entity.pdbx_description
1 polymer ?
#
loop_
_entity_poly.entity_id
_entity_poly.type
_entity_poly.pdbx_seq_one_letter_code
_entity_poly.pdbx_strand_id
1 'polypeptide(L)'
;RNTSGYPTAFIAEWAQGKGGPVIAYLPEYDALPGLGNAAEPRPTPGPTGVEVGHACGHNLIGAGCTGAAFALKRMMMADGTAGTIRVYGCASEESQGAKVYMVRDGLFHDVDAALAWHPAPVAATGAIRTAANNGIRITFHGKTAHAGNTPWDGRSALDAAELFAHGINLMREHVLPTARIHYIFESA
;
A
#
# COMPACT_ATOMS: atom_id res chain seq x y z
N ARG A 1 0.77 -5.03 17.86
CA ARG A 1 0.65 -3.71 17.20
C ARG A 1 2.01 -3.02 17.17
N ASN A 2 2.15 -2.01 16.33
CA ASN A 2 3.42 -1.32 16.08
C ASN A 2 4.51 -2.26 15.52
N THR A 3 4.16 -3.01 14.50
CA THR A 3 5.06 -3.96 13.86
C THR A 3 5.88 -3.24 12.80
N SER A 4 7.20 -3.46 12.80
CA SER A 4 8.16 -2.87 11.86
C SER A 4 8.10 -1.33 11.76
N GLY A 5 7.76 -0.67 12.88
CA GLY A 5 7.66 0.80 12.96
C GLY A 5 6.31 1.38 12.52
N TYR A 6 5.34 0.55 12.13
CA TYR A 6 4.00 1.00 11.74
C TYR A 6 3.02 0.83 12.91
N PRO A 7 2.44 1.91 13.47
CA PRO A 7 1.62 1.86 14.67
C PRO A 7 0.38 0.97 14.55
N THR A 8 -0.20 0.87 13.36
CA THR A 8 -1.39 0.08 13.08
C THR A 8 -1.10 -1.32 12.59
N ALA A 9 0.14 -1.60 12.13
CA ALA A 9 0.52 -2.95 11.71
C ALA A 9 0.59 -3.91 12.90
N PHE A 10 0.23 -5.16 12.67
CA PHE A 10 0.20 -6.18 13.71
C PHE A 10 0.46 -7.57 13.14
N ILE A 11 0.81 -8.49 14.04
CA ILE A 11 0.77 -9.93 13.77
C ILE A 11 -0.16 -10.54 14.83
N ALA A 12 -1.08 -11.38 14.37
CA ALA A 12 -1.89 -12.23 15.20
C ALA A 12 -1.58 -13.69 14.86
N GLU A 13 -1.40 -14.51 15.89
CA GLU A 13 -1.02 -15.91 15.72
C GLU A 13 -1.95 -16.81 16.52
N TRP A 14 -2.25 -17.97 15.94
CA TRP A 14 -2.89 -19.08 16.59
C TRP A 14 -2.27 -20.38 16.14
N ALA A 15 -1.98 -21.27 17.07
CA ALA A 15 -1.37 -22.57 16.80
C ALA A 15 -2.20 -23.71 17.39
N GLN A 16 -2.13 -24.88 16.76
CA GLN A 16 -2.72 -26.12 17.22
C GLN A 16 -1.72 -27.28 17.09
N GLY A 17 -1.63 -28.07 18.15
CA GLY A 17 -0.73 -29.21 18.20
C GLY A 17 0.75 -28.80 18.27
N LYS A 18 1.63 -29.70 17.86
CA LYS A 18 3.08 -29.46 17.74
C LYS A 18 3.53 -29.68 16.31
N GLY A 19 4.34 -28.77 15.79
CA GLY A 19 4.79 -28.81 14.40
C GLY A 19 3.68 -28.45 13.41
N GLY A 20 3.81 -28.93 12.17
CA GLY A 20 2.93 -28.56 11.06
C GLY A 20 3.31 -27.23 10.42
N PRO A 21 2.67 -26.84 9.30
CA PRO A 21 3.01 -25.66 8.55
C PRO A 21 2.57 -24.35 9.25
N VAL A 22 3.31 -23.29 8.96
CA VAL A 22 2.96 -21.91 9.30
C VAL A 22 2.34 -21.26 8.07
N ILE A 23 1.04 -21.02 8.12
CA ILE A 23 0.28 -20.40 7.03
C ILE A 23 -0.02 -18.94 7.39
N ALA A 24 0.42 -18.03 6.55
CA ALA A 24 0.21 -16.60 6.71
C ALA A 24 -0.92 -16.07 5.82
N TYR A 25 -1.74 -15.18 6.35
CA TYR A 25 -2.68 -14.34 5.60
C TYR A 25 -2.22 -12.89 5.67
N LEU A 26 -2.29 -12.19 4.55
CA LEU A 26 -1.74 -10.84 4.38
C LEU A 26 -2.85 -9.81 4.10
N PRO A 27 -3.75 -9.52 5.07
CA PRO A 27 -4.77 -8.50 4.88
C PRO A 27 -4.18 -7.10 4.76
N GLU A 28 -4.58 -6.39 3.72
CA GLU A 28 -4.46 -4.94 3.56
C GLU A 28 -5.75 -4.29 4.08
N TYR A 29 -5.67 -3.05 4.60
CA TYR A 29 -6.85 -2.38 5.18
C TYR A 29 -6.73 -0.86 5.24
N ASP A 30 -5.72 -0.29 4.60
CA ASP A 30 -5.60 1.16 4.46
C ASP A 30 -6.57 1.70 3.39
N ALA A 31 -6.94 2.96 3.52
CA ALA A 31 -7.86 3.67 2.65
C ALA A 31 -7.16 4.83 1.93
N LEU A 32 -7.67 5.17 0.76
CA LEU A 32 -7.14 6.24 -0.08
C LEU A 32 -7.76 7.59 0.28
N PRO A 33 -6.97 8.67 0.37
CA PRO A 33 -7.47 10.01 0.61
C PRO A 33 -8.26 10.55 -0.59
N GLY A 34 -9.23 11.43 -0.32
CA GLY A 34 -10.04 12.07 -1.34
C GLY A 34 -11.08 11.16 -2.03
N LEU A 35 -11.24 9.91 -1.57
CA LEU A 35 -12.11 8.91 -2.18
C LEU A 35 -13.25 8.46 -1.26
N GLY A 36 -13.65 9.33 -0.32
CA GLY A 36 -14.79 9.08 0.56
C GLY A 36 -16.09 8.97 -0.23
N ASN A 37 -16.85 7.89 0.01
CA ASN A 37 -18.15 7.65 -0.58
C ASN A 37 -19.11 7.03 0.44
N ALA A 38 -20.39 7.30 0.32
CA ALA A 38 -21.41 6.57 1.07
C ALA A 38 -21.45 5.10 0.62
N ALA A 39 -22.05 4.22 1.45
CA ALA A 39 -22.21 2.81 1.11
C ALA A 39 -23.30 2.61 0.04
N GLU A 40 -23.13 3.23 -1.11
CA GLU A 40 -24.05 3.20 -2.25
C GLU A 40 -23.27 2.89 -3.54
N PRO A 41 -23.91 2.21 -4.52
CA PRO A 41 -23.27 1.82 -5.78
C PRO A 41 -23.19 2.99 -6.80
N ARG A 42 -23.08 4.20 -6.34
CA ARG A 42 -22.96 5.43 -7.14
C ARG A 42 -22.10 6.46 -6.38
N PRO A 43 -21.47 7.42 -7.07
CA PRO A 43 -20.79 8.53 -6.41
C PRO A 43 -21.77 9.31 -5.53
N THR A 44 -21.58 9.22 -4.23
CA THR A 44 -22.41 9.90 -3.22
C THR A 44 -21.49 10.39 -2.12
N PRO A 45 -21.62 11.65 -1.66
CA PRO A 45 -20.79 12.14 -0.55
C PRO A 45 -20.85 11.18 0.64
N GLY A 46 -19.68 10.83 1.16
CA GLY A 46 -19.55 10.04 2.38
C GLY A 46 -20.06 10.80 3.62
N PRO A 47 -20.04 10.16 4.79
CA PRO A 47 -20.36 10.81 6.05
C PRO A 47 -19.47 12.05 6.27
N THR A 48 -20.03 13.10 6.86
CA THR A 48 -19.30 14.34 7.14
C THR A 48 -18.00 14.06 7.92
N GLY A 49 -16.90 14.60 7.41
CA GLY A 49 -15.56 14.42 7.98
C GLY A 49 -14.84 13.11 7.58
N VAL A 50 -15.44 12.28 6.72
CA VAL A 50 -14.79 11.09 6.16
C VAL A 50 -14.41 11.37 4.71
N GLU A 51 -13.14 11.69 4.50
CA GLU A 51 -12.60 12.01 3.17
C GLU A 51 -11.86 10.84 2.52
N VAL A 52 -11.71 9.73 3.25
CA VAL A 52 -10.98 8.54 2.78
C VAL A 52 -11.94 7.44 2.37
N GLY A 53 -11.56 6.63 1.40
CA GLY A 53 -12.40 5.52 0.92
C GLY A 53 -11.58 4.35 0.40
N HIS A 54 -12.22 3.18 0.35
CA HIS A 54 -11.60 1.92 -0.08
C HIS A 54 -11.78 1.68 -1.59
N ALA A 55 -11.30 2.60 -2.43
CA ALA A 55 -11.39 2.42 -3.88
C ALA A 55 -10.54 1.25 -4.40
N CYS A 56 -9.50 0.85 -3.68
CA CYS A 56 -8.70 -0.34 -3.99
C CYS A 56 -9.26 -1.65 -3.39
N GLY A 57 -10.36 -1.58 -2.62
CA GLY A 57 -11.01 -2.77 -2.06
C GLY A 57 -10.34 -3.36 -0.83
N HIS A 58 -9.46 -2.63 -0.15
CA HIS A 58 -8.73 -3.13 1.03
C HIS A 58 -9.66 -3.52 2.20
N ASN A 59 -10.83 -2.91 2.31
CA ASN A 59 -11.87 -3.35 3.25
C ASN A 59 -12.32 -4.80 3.00
N LEU A 60 -12.43 -5.19 1.72
CA LEU A 60 -12.77 -6.56 1.32
C LEU A 60 -11.59 -7.51 1.55
N ILE A 61 -10.37 -7.06 1.26
CA ILE A 61 -9.15 -7.84 1.48
C ILE A 61 -8.98 -8.13 2.97
N GLY A 62 -9.12 -7.12 3.81
CA GLY A 62 -9.07 -7.26 5.26
C GLY A 62 -10.09 -8.26 5.81
N ALA A 63 -11.36 -8.11 5.39
CA ALA A 63 -12.44 -8.99 5.80
C ALA A 63 -12.24 -10.42 5.27
N GLY A 64 -11.89 -10.59 3.99
CA GLY A 64 -11.70 -11.88 3.35
C GLY A 64 -10.54 -12.69 3.93
N CYS A 65 -9.38 -12.08 4.10
CA CYS A 65 -8.22 -12.73 4.72
C CYS A 65 -8.51 -13.14 6.17
N THR A 66 -9.17 -12.27 6.94
CA THR A 66 -9.54 -12.57 8.33
C THR A 66 -10.56 -13.72 8.37
N GLY A 67 -11.57 -13.69 7.50
CA GLY A 67 -12.57 -14.76 7.39
C GLY A 67 -11.93 -16.10 7.00
N ALA A 68 -11.00 -16.11 6.06
CA ALA A 68 -10.25 -17.31 5.65
C ALA A 68 -9.41 -17.89 6.80
N ALA A 69 -8.73 -17.04 7.57
CA ALA A 69 -7.99 -17.47 8.76
C ALA A 69 -8.90 -18.14 9.81
N PHE A 70 -10.09 -17.56 10.06
CA PHE A 70 -11.07 -18.16 10.97
C PHE A 70 -11.65 -19.47 10.42
N ALA A 71 -11.90 -19.56 9.13
CA ALA A 71 -12.38 -20.80 8.50
C ALA A 71 -11.34 -21.93 8.62
N LEU A 72 -10.09 -21.64 8.28
CA LEU A 72 -8.98 -22.58 8.43
C LEU A 72 -8.81 -23.03 9.88
N LYS A 73 -8.85 -22.08 10.83
CA LYS A 73 -8.81 -22.42 12.26
C LYS A 73 -9.90 -23.40 12.66
N ARG A 74 -11.15 -23.20 12.21
CA ARG A 74 -12.26 -24.11 12.51
C ARG A 74 -12.03 -25.51 11.93
N MET A 75 -11.56 -25.57 10.70
CA MET A 75 -11.22 -26.86 10.04
C MET A 75 -10.11 -27.58 10.82
N MET A 76 -9.01 -26.93 11.12
CA MET A 76 -7.92 -27.52 11.88
C MET A 76 -8.38 -28.03 13.24
N MET A 77 -9.23 -27.28 13.94
CA MET A 77 -9.78 -27.72 15.22
C MET A 77 -10.68 -28.95 15.08
N ALA A 78 -11.47 -29.05 14.03
CA ALA A 78 -12.37 -30.19 13.79
C ALA A 78 -11.60 -31.47 13.43
N ASP A 79 -10.56 -31.32 12.62
CA ASP A 79 -9.77 -32.44 12.08
C ASP A 79 -8.58 -32.82 12.96
N GLY A 80 -8.28 -32.04 14.00
CA GLY A 80 -7.09 -32.22 14.83
C GLY A 80 -5.76 -31.89 14.10
N THR A 81 -5.81 -31.20 12.94
CA THR A 81 -4.64 -30.86 12.13
C THR A 81 -3.71 -29.90 12.87
N ALA A 82 -2.44 -30.28 13.01
CA ALA A 82 -1.42 -29.43 13.64
C ALA A 82 -0.91 -28.36 12.65
N GLY A 83 -0.58 -27.18 13.17
CA GLY A 83 -0.02 -26.07 12.41
C GLY A 83 -0.27 -24.73 13.06
N THR A 84 0.22 -23.69 12.43
CA THR A 84 0.11 -22.30 12.88
C THR A 84 -0.56 -21.44 11.81
N ILE A 85 -1.53 -20.64 12.21
CA ILE A 85 -2.13 -19.61 11.38
C ILE A 85 -1.61 -18.27 11.86
N ARG A 86 -1.12 -17.46 10.94
CA ARG A 86 -0.61 -16.13 11.23
C ARG A 86 -1.31 -15.10 10.34
N VAL A 87 -1.80 -14.03 10.93
CA VAL A 87 -2.42 -12.90 10.21
C VAL A 87 -1.52 -11.69 10.36
N TYR A 88 -0.96 -11.24 9.26
CA TYR A 88 -0.11 -10.05 9.19
C TYR A 88 -0.95 -8.85 8.77
N GLY A 89 -1.29 -7.98 9.69
CA GLY A 89 -1.97 -6.74 9.38
C GLY A 89 -1.05 -5.80 8.60
N CYS A 90 -1.24 -5.75 7.27
CA CYS A 90 -0.42 -5.00 6.32
C CYS A 90 -0.92 -3.56 6.20
N ALA A 91 -0.35 -2.67 7.01
CA ALA A 91 -0.69 -1.26 6.98
C ALA A 91 0.03 -0.52 5.85
N SER A 92 -0.58 0.61 5.39
CA SER A 92 0.09 1.59 4.51
C SER A 92 0.54 1.01 3.16
N GLU A 93 -0.21 0.10 2.58
CA GLU A 93 0.16 -0.55 1.32
C GLU A 93 0.25 0.47 0.20
N GLU A 94 -0.71 1.40 0.13
CA GLU A 94 -0.83 2.46 -0.88
C GLU A 94 0.26 3.55 -0.80
N SER A 95 1.14 3.48 0.18
CA SER A 95 2.16 4.52 0.36
C SER A 95 3.53 3.95 0.70
N GLN A 96 3.77 3.57 1.95
CA GLN A 96 5.09 3.14 2.43
C GLN A 96 5.29 1.62 2.43
N GLY A 97 4.20 0.84 2.43
CA GLY A 97 4.23 -0.61 2.32
C GLY A 97 4.84 -1.33 3.53
N ALA A 98 4.08 -1.47 4.63
CA ALA A 98 4.58 -2.13 5.84
C ALA A 98 5.13 -3.55 5.59
N LYS A 99 4.60 -4.28 4.59
CA LYS A 99 5.07 -5.62 4.23
C LYS A 99 6.55 -5.67 3.88
N VAL A 100 7.08 -4.65 3.21
CA VAL A 100 8.49 -4.55 2.84
C VAL A 100 9.38 -4.54 4.09
N TYR A 101 8.97 -3.77 5.09
CA TYR A 101 9.70 -3.67 6.36
C TYR A 101 9.55 -4.92 7.21
N MET A 102 8.38 -5.57 7.19
CA MET A 102 8.18 -6.86 7.84
C MET A 102 9.10 -7.95 7.26
N VAL A 103 9.29 -7.96 5.94
CA VAL A 103 10.25 -8.86 5.28
C VAL A 103 11.68 -8.52 5.68
N ARG A 104 12.06 -7.25 5.65
CA ARG A 104 13.38 -6.79 6.09
C ARG A 104 13.69 -7.21 7.54
N ASP A 105 12.69 -7.13 8.41
CA ASP A 105 12.83 -7.45 9.84
C ASP A 105 12.71 -8.96 10.11
N GLY A 106 12.64 -9.79 9.06
CA GLY A 106 12.67 -11.25 9.15
C GLY A 106 11.38 -11.91 9.65
N LEU A 107 10.25 -11.19 9.66
CA LEU A 107 9.00 -11.69 10.25
C LEU A 107 8.34 -12.83 9.45
N PHE A 108 8.87 -13.16 8.28
CA PHE A 108 8.38 -14.26 7.43
C PHE A 108 9.34 -15.45 7.35
N HIS A 109 10.42 -15.48 8.14
CA HIS A 109 11.46 -16.51 8.02
C HIS A 109 10.96 -17.93 8.22
N ASP A 110 9.96 -18.13 9.06
CA ASP A 110 9.38 -19.39 9.44
C ASP A 110 8.01 -19.66 8.81
N VAL A 111 7.62 -18.85 7.83
CA VAL A 111 6.35 -18.99 7.11
C VAL A 111 6.53 -19.93 5.93
N ASP A 112 5.77 -21.03 5.92
CA ASP A 112 5.81 -22.02 4.83
C ASP A 112 5.00 -21.59 3.61
N ALA A 113 3.88 -20.90 3.81
CA ALA A 113 3.07 -20.32 2.73
C ALA A 113 2.39 -19.04 3.17
N ALA A 114 2.42 -18.03 2.28
CA ALA A 114 1.73 -16.75 2.46
C ALA A 114 0.62 -16.61 1.41
N LEU A 115 -0.58 -16.30 1.88
CA LEU A 115 -1.79 -16.16 1.07
C LEU A 115 -2.26 -14.70 1.10
N ALA A 116 -2.44 -14.15 -0.09
CA ALA A 116 -3.03 -12.83 -0.31
C ALA A 116 -4.01 -12.91 -1.47
N TRP A 117 -4.93 -11.98 -1.56
CA TRP A 117 -5.79 -11.80 -2.72
C TRP A 117 -6.03 -10.32 -2.96
N HIS A 118 -6.44 -9.98 -4.15
CA HIS A 118 -6.82 -8.62 -4.51
C HIS A 118 -8.05 -8.67 -5.43
N PRO A 119 -9.01 -7.74 -5.29
CA PRO A 119 -10.13 -7.63 -6.23
C PRO A 119 -9.66 -7.52 -7.67
N ALA A 120 -10.24 -8.32 -8.55
CA ALA A 120 -9.90 -8.37 -9.97
C ALA A 120 -11.15 -8.73 -10.79
N PRO A 121 -11.19 -8.44 -12.11
CA PRO A 121 -12.34 -8.75 -12.94
C PRO A 121 -12.53 -10.25 -13.19
N VAL A 122 -11.55 -11.07 -12.85
CA VAL A 122 -11.59 -12.52 -12.99
C VAL A 122 -11.07 -13.22 -11.74
N ALA A 123 -11.66 -14.38 -11.39
CA ALA A 123 -11.13 -15.24 -10.36
C ALA A 123 -10.00 -16.09 -10.96
N ALA A 124 -8.79 -15.88 -10.50
CA ALA A 124 -7.61 -16.60 -10.95
C ALA A 124 -6.61 -16.80 -9.80
N THR A 125 -5.77 -17.81 -9.93
CA THR A 125 -4.59 -18.00 -9.08
C THR A 125 -3.35 -18.03 -9.97
N GLY A 126 -2.23 -17.56 -9.47
CA GLY A 126 -0.98 -17.60 -10.21
C GLY A 126 0.11 -16.73 -9.60
N ALA A 127 1.33 -16.92 -10.07
CA ALA A 127 2.46 -16.07 -9.73
C ALA A 127 2.42 -14.79 -10.58
N ILE A 128 1.83 -13.73 -10.06
CA ILE A 128 1.82 -12.42 -10.69
C ILE A 128 3.15 -11.72 -10.38
N ARG A 129 3.81 -11.24 -11.42
CA ARG A 129 4.97 -10.35 -11.26
C ARG A 129 4.50 -8.92 -11.20
N THR A 130 4.80 -8.23 -10.12
CA THR A 130 4.54 -6.81 -9.95
C THR A 130 5.81 -5.99 -10.19
N ALA A 131 5.66 -4.72 -10.55
CA ALA A 131 6.77 -3.79 -10.64
C ALA A 131 7.22 -3.38 -9.23
N ALA A 132 8.53 -3.10 -9.08
CA ALA A 132 9.02 -2.41 -7.89
C ALA A 132 8.49 -0.96 -7.90
N ASN A 133 8.20 -0.43 -6.72
CA ASN A 133 7.73 0.95 -6.55
C ASN A 133 8.68 1.75 -5.67
N ASN A 134 8.98 2.98 -6.08
CA ASN A 134 9.74 3.95 -5.30
C ASN A 134 9.02 5.29 -5.30
N GLY A 135 8.64 5.77 -4.13
CA GLY A 135 8.14 7.13 -3.93
C GLY A 135 9.28 8.09 -3.58
N ILE A 136 9.34 9.23 -4.27
CA ILE A 136 10.33 10.27 -4.03
C ILE A 136 9.60 11.60 -3.85
N ARG A 137 9.93 12.33 -2.78
CA ARG A 137 9.53 13.71 -2.61
C ARG A 137 10.71 14.61 -2.89
N ILE A 138 10.55 15.59 -3.78
CA ILE A 138 11.58 16.55 -4.17
C ILE A 138 11.10 17.94 -3.78
N THR A 139 11.95 18.69 -3.07
CA THR A 139 11.66 20.05 -2.65
C THR A 139 12.64 20.99 -3.34
N PHE A 140 12.11 21.99 -4.03
CA PHE A 140 12.88 23.09 -4.61
C PHE A 140 12.75 24.31 -3.72
N HIS A 141 13.84 25.00 -3.49
CA HIS A 141 13.89 26.22 -2.70
C HIS A 141 14.22 27.41 -3.61
N GLY A 142 13.33 28.40 -3.61
CA GLY A 142 13.50 29.62 -4.38
C GLY A 142 14.11 30.78 -3.58
N LYS A 143 14.30 31.90 -4.28
CA LYS A 143 14.64 33.20 -3.71
C LYS A 143 13.69 34.24 -4.25
N THR A 144 13.02 34.95 -3.37
CA THR A 144 12.11 36.02 -3.76
C THR A 144 12.85 37.28 -4.26
N ALA A 145 12.27 37.98 -5.22
CA ALA A 145 12.68 39.28 -5.69
C ALA A 145 11.49 40.11 -6.14
N HIS A 146 11.65 41.43 -6.27
CA HIS A 146 10.60 42.28 -6.78
C HIS A 146 10.41 42.05 -8.28
N ALA A 147 9.27 41.54 -8.69
CA ALA A 147 9.02 41.09 -10.06
C ALA A 147 9.17 42.18 -11.12
N GLY A 148 8.79 43.44 -10.80
CA GLY A 148 8.87 44.57 -11.72
C GLY A 148 10.17 45.37 -11.65
N ASN A 149 11.01 45.15 -10.62
CA ASN A 149 12.16 46.03 -10.38
C ASN A 149 13.50 45.28 -10.52
N THR A 150 13.63 44.11 -9.85
CA THR A 150 14.86 43.32 -9.85
C THR A 150 14.57 41.82 -10.01
N PRO A 151 13.80 41.40 -11.03
CA PRO A 151 13.43 39.97 -11.18
C PRO A 151 14.65 39.05 -11.35
N TRP A 152 15.73 39.56 -11.87
CA TRP A 152 16.99 38.81 -12.05
C TRP A 152 17.67 38.41 -10.73
N ASP A 153 17.32 39.04 -9.61
CA ASP A 153 17.82 38.69 -8.28
C ASP A 153 17.07 37.50 -7.69
N GLY A 154 15.94 37.13 -8.28
CA GLY A 154 15.13 36.00 -7.85
C GLY A 154 15.58 34.67 -8.39
N ARG A 155 15.00 33.61 -7.82
CA ARG A 155 15.05 32.23 -8.32
C ARG A 155 13.68 31.60 -8.07
N SER A 156 13.02 31.13 -9.12
CA SER A 156 11.73 30.49 -9.01
C SER A 156 11.90 29.01 -8.67
N ALA A 157 11.36 28.59 -7.52
CA ALA A 157 11.25 27.17 -7.18
C ALA A 157 10.27 26.45 -8.10
N LEU A 158 9.20 27.14 -8.51
CA LEU A 158 8.21 26.56 -9.43
C LEU A 158 8.82 26.29 -10.80
N ASP A 159 9.58 27.23 -11.39
CA ASP A 159 10.23 27.02 -12.68
C ASP A 159 11.18 25.81 -12.64
N ALA A 160 11.88 25.64 -11.51
CA ALA A 160 12.75 24.46 -11.30
C ALA A 160 11.94 23.16 -11.26
N ALA A 161 10.80 23.17 -10.60
CA ALA A 161 9.90 22.01 -10.53
C ALA A 161 9.26 21.69 -11.90
N GLU A 162 8.86 22.72 -12.65
CA GLU A 162 8.33 22.57 -14.02
C GLU A 162 9.40 22.01 -14.98
N LEU A 163 10.63 22.52 -14.92
CA LEU A 163 11.74 22.02 -15.71
C LEU A 163 12.05 20.56 -15.39
N PHE A 164 12.03 20.20 -14.11
CA PHE A 164 12.18 18.82 -13.68
C PHE A 164 11.07 17.93 -14.24
N ALA A 165 9.79 18.35 -14.11
CA ALA A 165 8.64 17.62 -14.63
C ALA A 165 8.72 17.45 -16.16
N HIS A 166 9.16 18.49 -16.86
CA HIS A 166 9.41 18.43 -18.30
C HIS A 166 10.49 17.40 -18.64
N GLY A 167 11.61 17.40 -17.91
CA GLY A 167 12.68 16.39 -18.06
C GLY A 167 12.18 14.95 -17.86
N ILE A 168 11.32 14.71 -16.85
CA ILE A 168 10.68 13.42 -16.63
C ILE A 168 9.85 13.00 -17.85
N ASN A 169 9.09 13.93 -18.43
CA ASN A 169 8.27 13.62 -19.61
C ASN A 169 9.11 13.27 -20.84
N LEU A 170 10.22 13.96 -21.06
CA LEU A 170 11.16 13.64 -22.14
C LEU A 170 11.82 12.26 -21.93
N MET A 171 12.14 11.91 -20.68
CA MET A 171 12.76 10.63 -20.34
C MET A 171 11.85 9.42 -20.65
N ARG A 172 10.52 9.62 -20.73
CA ARG A 172 9.57 8.50 -20.99
C ARG A 172 9.84 7.76 -22.30
N GLU A 173 10.46 8.40 -23.28
CA GLU A 173 10.85 7.75 -24.54
C GLU A 173 12.00 6.74 -24.35
N HIS A 174 12.78 6.88 -23.28
CA HIS A 174 14.05 6.18 -23.08
C HIS A 174 14.01 5.15 -21.96
N VAL A 175 12.84 4.87 -21.40
CA VAL A 175 12.66 3.85 -20.36
C VAL A 175 11.95 2.61 -20.93
N LEU A 176 12.11 1.48 -20.24
CA LEU A 176 11.44 0.24 -20.64
C LEU A 176 9.91 0.43 -20.65
N PRO A 177 9.18 -0.20 -21.58
CA PRO A 177 7.73 -0.10 -21.67
C PRO A 177 7.00 -0.54 -20.39
N THR A 178 7.64 -1.32 -19.56
CA THR A 178 7.13 -1.76 -18.26
C THR A 178 7.29 -0.72 -17.13
N ALA A 179 8.15 0.29 -17.34
CA ALA A 179 8.34 1.36 -16.36
C ALA A 179 7.13 2.30 -16.35
N ARG A 180 6.79 2.79 -15.16
CA ARG A 180 5.76 3.82 -14.95
C ARG A 180 6.36 4.90 -14.09
N ILE A 181 6.18 6.15 -14.49
CA ILE A 181 6.64 7.32 -13.75
C ILE A 181 5.47 8.29 -13.65
N HIS A 182 5.04 8.57 -12.45
CA HIS A 182 3.97 9.53 -12.16
C HIS A 182 4.53 10.60 -11.24
N TYR A 183 4.00 11.82 -11.34
CA TYR A 183 4.33 12.90 -10.43
C TYR A 183 3.11 13.80 -10.21
N ILE A 184 3.10 14.47 -9.09
CA ILE A 184 2.16 15.54 -8.75
C ILE A 184 2.94 16.70 -8.13
N PHE A 185 2.38 17.92 -8.21
CA PHE A 185 2.82 19.05 -7.40
C PHE A 185 1.98 19.05 -6.11
N GLU A 186 2.62 18.87 -4.95
CA GLU A 186 1.93 18.87 -3.66
C GLU A 186 1.66 20.28 -3.17
N SER A 187 2.58 21.23 -3.48
CA SER A 187 2.44 22.67 -3.20
C SER A 187 3.33 23.46 -4.15
N ALA A 188 2.89 24.66 -4.50
CA ALA A 188 3.63 25.63 -5.32
C ALA A 188 3.48 27.04 -4.76
#